data_945d86bc3bf8ce3be9140c1ffcb0193f
#
_entry.id   945d86bc3bf8ce3be9140c1ffcb0193f
#
_cell.length_a   1.000
_cell.length_b   1.000
_cell.length_c   1.000
_cell.angle_alpha   90.00
_cell.angle_beta   90.00
_cell.angle_gamma   90.00
#
_symmetry.space_group_name_H-M   'P 1'
#
loop_
_entity.id
_entity.type
_entity.pdbx_description
1 polymer ?
#
loop_
_entity_poly.entity_id
_entity_poly.type
_entity_poly.pdbx_seq_one_letter_code
_entity_poly.pdbx_strand_id
1 'polypeptide(L)'
;MKKFLALLLAIMMVLTLTACGSKTEEPTAGGDESNVTEIPLWTYPIGGWGNQDTVNELIKGFEAANEGIKVTVEYLDYTNGDDQVNTAIEGNQAPDLIMEGPERLVANWGDKGLMVDLSDIVTDTDKAEIYPQILTACTHKSGAVYEYAICMTAHCMAVNYTRLKAVCEKAGVDVATILDAESHTWTTDGFLKAVELLAGEYDTVAAVFCGGQGGDQGTRAIVNNMYGGTFTDAAHTKYTADSAENVKALETLRDTKGINFDASIVGGDEINLFRQGVLSMAFCWNIAQQLNKDNNDAGLTNDGDEILFMAFPAQVANEAKLCGGIWGFGIFNNGDDAKIAAAKKFITYMASGEGAASAVTASSYFPVRETAGGQDMTNLYAGNDIMTEYNKLMPLLGDYYQVTTGWAEARTAWWNMLQKVGSGTDVAEAVKEFCDTANK
;
A
#
# COMPACT_ATOMS: atom_id res chain seq x y z
N MET A 1 -49.41 -2.47 12.07
CA MET A 1 -48.06 -2.43 12.69
C MET A 1 -47.21 -1.22 12.27
N LYS A 2 -47.13 -0.82 10.99
CA LYS A 2 -46.32 0.35 10.56
C LYS A 2 -46.78 1.71 11.14
N LYS A 3 -48.07 1.91 11.43
CA LYS A 3 -48.61 3.16 12.03
C LYS A 3 -48.36 3.28 13.54
N PHE A 4 -48.16 2.17 14.24
CA PHE A 4 -47.84 2.16 15.67
C PHE A 4 -46.34 2.46 15.92
N LEU A 5 -45.47 2.06 15.02
CA LEU A 5 -44.04 2.32 15.14
C LEU A 5 -43.67 3.82 14.91
N ALA A 6 -44.41 4.49 14.00
CA ALA A 6 -44.24 5.94 13.77
C ALA A 6 -44.72 6.79 14.96
N LEU A 7 -45.73 6.32 15.70
CA LEU A 7 -46.26 7.02 16.89
C LEU A 7 -45.30 6.88 18.09
N LEU A 8 -44.61 5.76 18.22
CA LEU A 8 -43.60 5.54 19.28
C LEU A 8 -42.35 6.36 19.08
N LEU A 9 -41.90 6.57 17.84
CA LEU A 9 -40.78 7.46 17.52
C LEU A 9 -41.09 8.94 17.76
N ALA A 10 -42.34 9.37 17.48
CA ALA A 10 -42.77 10.74 17.74
C ALA A 10 -42.91 11.04 19.25
N ILE A 11 -43.26 10.06 20.08
CA ILE A 11 -43.37 10.21 21.54
C ILE A 11 -41.97 10.26 22.20
N MET A 12 -40.95 9.59 21.65
CA MET A 12 -39.57 9.67 22.15
C MET A 12 -38.94 11.04 21.90
N MET A 13 -39.27 11.75 20.82
CA MET A 13 -38.77 13.10 20.54
C MET A 13 -39.40 14.21 21.40
N VAL A 14 -40.51 13.99 22.02
CA VAL A 14 -41.21 15.01 22.86
C VAL A 14 -40.77 14.92 24.33
N LEU A 15 -40.18 13.83 24.77
CA LEU A 15 -39.73 13.65 26.16
C LEU A 15 -38.36 14.23 26.50
N THR A 16 -37.64 14.80 25.54
CA THR A 16 -36.33 15.44 25.76
C THR A 16 -36.40 16.97 25.98
N LEU A 17 -37.58 17.58 26.00
CA LEU A 17 -37.75 19.03 26.09
C LEU A 17 -38.31 19.56 27.42
N THR A 18 -38.43 18.74 28.47
CA THR A 18 -38.93 19.20 29.77
C THR A 18 -38.02 18.79 30.93
N ALA A 19 -36.82 19.31 30.96
CA ALA A 19 -35.98 19.35 32.16
C ALA A 19 -35.12 20.62 32.17
N CYS A 20 -35.79 21.79 32.28
CA CYS A 20 -35.13 23.02 32.67
C CYS A 20 -36.03 23.70 33.71
N GLY A 21 -35.77 23.45 34.97
CA GLY A 21 -36.29 24.13 36.14
C GLY A 21 -35.17 24.72 36.94
N SER A 22 -34.97 25.99 36.71
CA SER A 22 -34.29 27.06 37.48
C SER A 22 -33.57 26.74 38.80
N LYS A 23 -32.28 27.00 38.86
CA LYS A 23 -31.64 27.76 39.94
C LYS A 23 -30.66 28.75 39.34
N THR A 24 -30.92 29.99 39.64
CA THR A 24 -30.03 31.14 39.37
C THR A 24 -28.86 31.03 40.30
N GLU A 25 -27.66 30.80 39.79
CA GLU A 25 -26.39 31.16 40.44
C GLU A 25 -25.64 32.08 39.45
N GLU A 26 -25.12 33.15 40.03
CA GLU A 26 -24.40 34.23 39.33
C GLU A 26 -23.19 33.67 38.54
N PRO A 27 -22.79 34.29 37.42
CA PRO A 27 -21.66 33.81 36.63
C PRO A 27 -20.36 34.16 37.36
N THR A 28 -19.69 33.16 37.87
CA THR A 28 -18.25 33.27 38.15
C THR A 28 -17.50 33.37 36.84
N ALA A 29 -16.75 34.42 36.71
CA ALA A 29 -15.96 34.79 35.55
C ALA A 29 -14.97 33.67 35.12
N GLY A 30 -14.98 33.39 33.81
CA GLY A 30 -13.80 33.12 33.02
C GLY A 30 -12.99 31.87 33.38
N GLY A 31 -13.40 30.71 32.93
CA GLY A 31 -12.47 29.75 32.36
C GLY A 31 -12.36 30.10 30.87
N ASP A 32 -11.18 30.39 30.40
CA ASP A 32 -10.84 30.49 28.98
C ASP A 32 -11.26 29.19 28.34
N GLU A 33 -12.36 29.17 27.56
CA GLU A 33 -12.56 28.10 26.60
C GLU A 33 -11.44 28.23 25.58
N SER A 34 -10.31 27.56 25.87
CA SER A 34 -9.22 27.45 24.92
C SER A 34 -9.84 26.99 23.59
N ASN A 35 -9.72 27.81 22.55
CA ASN A 35 -10.13 27.48 21.18
C ASN A 35 -9.38 26.23 20.72
N VAL A 36 -9.89 25.06 21.06
CA VAL A 36 -9.33 23.77 20.64
C VAL A 36 -9.77 23.54 19.21
N THR A 37 -8.80 23.43 18.29
CA THR A 37 -9.04 23.04 16.92
C THR A 37 -9.05 21.52 16.82
N GLU A 38 -10.19 20.92 16.53
CA GLU A 38 -10.32 19.49 16.33
C GLU A 38 -10.19 19.15 14.84
N ILE A 39 -9.32 18.18 14.52
CA ILE A 39 -9.07 17.68 13.16
C ILE A 39 -9.33 16.17 13.10
N PRO A 40 -10.32 15.69 12.34
CA PRO A 40 -10.52 14.28 12.07
C PRO A 40 -9.47 13.75 11.11
N LEU A 41 -8.80 12.65 11.52
CA LEU A 41 -7.92 11.82 10.72
C LEU A 41 -8.64 10.53 10.35
N TRP A 42 -8.74 10.22 9.07
CA TRP A 42 -9.13 8.90 8.60
C TRP A 42 -7.91 8.13 8.16
N THR A 43 -7.80 6.86 8.56
CA THR A 43 -6.64 6.03 8.24
C THR A 43 -7.04 4.64 7.78
N TYR A 44 -6.42 4.17 6.70
CA TYR A 44 -6.47 2.77 6.30
C TYR A 44 -5.52 1.92 7.18
N PRO A 45 -5.66 0.58 7.19
CA PRO A 45 -4.83 -0.29 8.01
C PRO A 45 -3.42 -0.45 7.41
N ILE A 46 -2.67 0.65 7.37
CA ILE A 46 -1.29 0.73 6.87
C ILE A 46 -0.36 0.33 8.02
N GLY A 47 -0.04 -0.96 8.11
CA GLY A 47 0.68 -1.50 9.25
C GLY A 47 -0.02 -1.16 10.57
N GLY A 48 0.72 -0.68 11.57
CA GLY A 48 0.14 -0.30 12.86
C GLY A 48 -0.73 0.95 12.86
N TRP A 49 -0.82 1.70 11.75
CA TRP A 49 -1.76 2.81 11.61
C TRP A 49 -3.23 2.36 11.58
N GLY A 50 -3.50 1.06 11.38
CA GLY A 50 -4.82 0.46 11.60
C GLY A 50 -5.09 0.03 13.05
N ASN A 51 -4.14 0.20 13.96
CA ASN A 51 -4.27 -0.21 15.35
C ASN A 51 -4.51 0.99 16.27
N GLN A 52 -5.63 0.98 16.98
CA GLN A 52 -6.07 2.10 17.81
C GLN A 52 -5.06 2.48 18.90
N ASP A 53 -4.47 1.50 19.58
CA ASP A 53 -3.53 1.79 20.68
C ASP A 53 -2.25 2.45 20.14
N THR A 54 -1.73 1.94 19.03
CA THR A 54 -0.56 2.51 18.34
C THR A 54 -0.81 3.95 17.90
N VAL A 55 -1.94 4.21 17.25
CA VAL A 55 -2.28 5.54 16.74
C VAL A 55 -2.54 6.53 17.89
N ASN A 56 -3.21 6.08 18.95
CA ASN A 56 -3.43 6.91 20.13
C ASN A 56 -2.13 7.38 20.79
N GLU A 57 -1.09 6.53 20.85
CA GLU A 57 0.21 6.94 21.40
C GLU A 57 0.90 7.98 20.50
N LEU A 58 0.83 7.83 19.18
CA LEU A 58 1.35 8.84 18.24
C LEU A 58 0.63 10.19 18.40
N ILE A 59 -0.69 10.18 18.50
CA ILE A 59 -1.52 11.36 18.68
C ILE A 59 -1.21 12.06 20.01
N LYS A 60 -1.06 11.32 21.11
CA LYS A 60 -0.66 11.90 22.40
C LYS A 60 0.66 12.66 22.31
N GLY A 61 1.66 12.12 21.59
CA GLY A 61 2.93 12.80 21.37
C GLY A 61 2.74 14.11 20.62
N PHE A 62 1.93 14.10 19.55
CA PHE A 62 1.61 15.31 18.78
C PHE A 62 0.86 16.35 19.61
N GLU A 63 -0.21 15.96 20.31
CA GLU A 63 -1.04 16.86 21.12
C GLU A 63 -0.27 17.48 22.27
N ALA A 64 0.66 16.73 22.87
CA ALA A 64 1.54 17.25 23.92
C ALA A 64 2.51 18.35 23.40
N ALA A 65 2.94 18.23 22.15
CA ALA A 65 3.79 19.21 21.48
C ALA A 65 3.01 20.38 20.85
N ASN A 66 1.69 20.27 20.70
CA ASN A 66 0.83 21.23 19.98
C ASN A 66 -0.43 21.53 20.78
N GLU A 67 -0.29 22.23 21.91
CA GLU A 67 -1.45 22.63 22.74
C GLU A 67 -2.53 23.33 21.91
N GLY A 68 -3.79 23.00 22.18
CA GLY A 68 -4.95 23.56 21.46
C GLY A 68 -5.30 22.87 20.15
N ILE A 69 -4.64 21.78 19.77
CA ILE A 69 -5.05 20.92 18.66
C ILE A 69 -5.44 19.53 19.21
N LYS A 70 -6.55 18.99 18.73
CA LYS A 70 -7.02 17.65 19.03
C LYS A 70 -7.21 16.86 17.74
N VAL A 71 -6.84 15.58 17.77
CA VAL A 71 -7.00 14.66 16.62
C VAL A 71 -7.97 13.57 17.00
N THR A 72 -9.03 13.42 16.21
CA THR A 72 -9.97 12.29 16.29
C THR A 72 -9.69 11.32 15.15
N VAL A 73 -9.91 10.01 15.34
CA VAL A 73 -9.53 9.00 14.34
C VAL A 73 -10.70 8.15 13.95
N GLU A 74 -10.88 7.97 12.64
CA GLU A 74 -11.75 6.98 12.02
C GLU A 74 -10.90 5.94 11.30
N TYR A 75 -11.17 4.65 11.55
CA TYR A 75 -10.45 3.54 10.95
C TYR A 75 -11.21 2.98 9.77
N LEU A 76 -10.60 3.03 8.60
CA LEU A 76 -11.13 2.51 7.35
C LEU A 76 -10.69 1.06 7.14
N ASP A 77 -11.38 0.34 6.26
CA ASP A 77 -10.95 -0.94 5.73
C ASP A 77 -10.82 -0.88 4.19
N TYR A 78 -10.07 -1.81 3.60
CA TYR A 78 -9.88 -1.82 2.14
C TYR A 78 -11.10 -2.35 1.35
N THR A 79 -12.13 -2.88 2.03
CA THR A 79 -13.34 -3.38 1.36
C THR A 79 -14.34 -2.27 1.09
N ASN A 80 -14.57 -1.41 2.09
CA ASN A 80 -15.62 -0.39 2.07
C ASN A 80 -15.09 1.04 2.22
N GLY A 81 -13.81 1.21 2.56
CA GLY A 81 -13.24 2.52 2.90
C GLY A 81 -13.33 3.52 1.75
N ASP A 82 -13.12 3.09 0.51
CA ASP A 82 -13.23 3.99 -0.65
C ASP A 82 -14.66 4.51 -0.82
N ASP A 83 -15.69 3.66 -0.63
CA ASP A 83 -17.09 4.06 -0.70
C ASP A 83 -17.46 4.99 0.47
N GLN A 84 -16.89 4.75 1.65
CA GLN A 84 -17.08 5.61 2.82
C GLN A 84 -16.49 7.00 2.58
N VAL A 85 -15.26 7.10 2.07
CA VAL A 85 -14.62 8.38 1.74
C VAL A 85 -15.38 9.10 0.64
N ASN A 86 -15.76 8.42 -0.44
CA ASN A 86 -16.52 9.01 -1.54
C ASN A 86 -17.88 9.56 -1.05
N THR A 87 -18.57 8.81 -0.19
CA THR A 87 -19.85 9.26 0.42
C THR A 87 -19.64 10.52 1.26
N ALA A 88 -18.56 10.58 2.03
CA ALA A 88 -18.24 11.75 2.84
C ALA A 88 -17.90 12.98 1.96
N ILE A 89 -17.16 12.77 0.87
CA ILE A 89 -16.86 13.84 -0.12
C ILE A 89 -18.17 14.38 -0.73
N GLU A 90 -19.06 13.49 -1.20
CA GLU A 90 -20.36 13.88 -1.77
C GLU A 90 -21.24 14.61 -0.76
N GLY A 91 -21.14 14.23 0.51
CA GLY A 91 -21.86 14.87 1.64
C GLY A 91 -21.22 16.17 2.14
N ASN A 92 -20.10 16.64 1.59
CA ASN A 92 -19.27 17.73 2.11
C ASN A 92 -18.85 17.49 3.58
N GLN A 93 -18.52 16.26 3.92
CA GLN A 93 -18.07 15.81 5.24
C GLN A 93 -16.77 14.99 5.16
N ALA A 94 -15.95 15.26 4.13
CA ALA A 94 -14.63 14.66 4.05
C ALA A 94 -13.80 14.95 5.31
N PRO A 95 -12.94 14.03 5.78
CA PRO A 95 -12.06 14.31 6.91
C PRO A 95 -11.11 15.47 6.60
N ASP A 96 -10.55 16.09 7.64
CA ASP A 96 -9.51 17.09 7.43
C ASP A 96 -8.20 16.42 6.99
N LEU A 97 -7.85 15.29 7.63
CA LEU A 97 -6.67 14.49 7.34
C LEU A 97 -7.05 13.09 6.86
N ILE A 98 -6.29 12.57 5.92
CA ILE A 98 -6.36 11.17 5.53
C ILE A 98 -4.95 10.59 5.34
N MET A 99 -4.74 9.37 5.81
CA MET A 99 -3.52 8.61 5.56
C MET A 99 -3.77 7.56 4.50
N GLU A 100 -3.09 7.69 3.37
CA GLU A 100 -3.16 6.79 2.23
C GLU A 100 -1.96 7.01 1.28
N GLY A 101 -1.99 6.38 0.12
CA GLY A 101 -0.97 6.45 -0.90
C GLY A 101 -1.29 7.38 -2.08
N PRO A 102 -0.32 7.60 -2.96
CA PRO A 102 -0.41 8.55 -4.05
C PRO A 102 -1.48 8.20 -5.09
N GLU A 103 -1.89 6.94 -5.19
CA GLU A 103 -2.98 6.51 -6.06
C GLU A 103 -4.31 7.18 -5.72
N ARG A 104 -4.57 7.44 -4.45
CA ARG A 104 -5.76 8.15 -3.99
C ARG A 104 -5.51 9.63 -3.79
N LEU A 105 -4.42 9.97 -3.07
CA LEU A 105 -4.14 11.34 -2.69
C LEU A 105 -3.75 12.20 -3.90
N VAL A 106 -2.98 11.67 -4.83
CA VAL A 106 -2.46 12.40 -5.99
C VAL A 106 -3.29 12.14 -7.25
N ALA A 107 -3.39 10.86 -7.66
CA ALA A 107 -3.98 10.50 -8.94
C ALA A 107 -5.51 10.49 -8.97
N ASN A 108 -6.19 10.42 -7.82
CA ASN A 108 -7.64 10.45 -7.74
C ASN A 108 -8.14 11.76 -7.13
N TRP A 109 -8.00 11.95 -5.82
CA TRP A 109 -8.58 13.12 -5.14
C TRP A 109 -7.84 14.42 -5.48
N GLY A 110 -6.52 14.36 -5.66
CA GLY A 110 -5.71 15.50 -6.10
C GLY A 110 -6.05 15.93 -7.52
N ASP A 111 -6.16 14.99 -8.47
CA ASP A 111 -6.53 15.29 -9.86
C ASP A 111 -7.94 15.88 -9.98
N LYS A 112 -8.84 15.56 -9.03
CA LYS A 112 -10.18 16.16 -8.93
C LYS A 112 -10.22 17.51 -8.23
N GLY A 113 -9.07 18.02 -7.75
CA GLY A 113 -8.97 19.30 -7.05
C GLY A 113 -9.56 19.32 -5.63
N LEU A 114 -9.67 18.14 -5.00
CA LEU A 114 -10.25 17.99 -3.66
C LEU A 114 -9.22 18.18 -2.53
N MET A 115 -7.92 18.13 -2.86
CA MET A 115 -6.84 18.13 -1.89
C MET A 115 -6.18 19.52 -1.77
N VAL A 116 -5.65 19.81 -0.60
CA VAL A 116 -4.81 20.99 -0.34
C VAL A 116 -3.40 20.75 -0.87
N ASP A 117 -2.83 21.75 -1.56
CA ASP A 117 -1.43 21.74 -1.95
C ASP A 117 -0.53 21.90 -0.69
N LEU A 118 0.35 20.94 -0.48
CA LEU A 118 1.29 20.88 0.63
C LEU A 118 2.68 21.44 0.29
N SER A 119 2.86 22.04 -0.90
CA SER A 119 4.15 22.54 -1.38
C SER A 119 4.77 23.59 -0.44
N ASP A 120 3.96 24.27 0.37
CA ASP A 120 4.41 25.26 1.35
C ASP A 120 5.03 24.62 2.61
N ILE A 121 4.75 23.37 2.92
CA ILE A 121 5.34 22.63 4.05
C ILE A 121 6.40 21.62 3.62
N VAL A 122 6.51 21.29 2.34
CA VAL A 122 7.60 20.49 1.78
C VAL A 122 8.76 21.43 1.48
N THR A 123 9.62 21.63 2.47
CA THR A 123 10.75 22.58 2.40
C THR A 123 11.83 22.13 1.41
N ASP A 124 12.78 22.99 1.09
CA ASP A 124 13.93 22.61 0.26
C ASP A 124 14.81 21.54 0.95
N THR A 125 14.85 21.53 2.28
CA THR A 125 15.49 20.46 3.06
C THR A 125 14.75 19.14 2.85
N ASP A 126 13.41 19.15 2.95
CA ASP A 126 12.61 17.93 2.72
C ASP A 126 12.81 17.38 1.31
N LYS A 127 12.83 18.26 0.30
CA LYS A 127 13.07 17.87 -1.09
C LYS A 127 14.46 17.26 -1.33
N ALA A 128 15.44 17.67 -0.53
CA ALA A 128 16.80 17.14 -0.62
C ALA A 128 16.95 15.79 0.11
N GLU A 129 16.15 15.54 1.14
CA GLU A 129 16.21 14.35 1.98
C GLU A 129 15.24 13.24 1.56
N ILE A 130 14.04 13.59 1.08
CA ILE A 130 13.08 12.61 0.54
C ILE A 130 13.66 12.00 -0.74
N TYR A 131 13.60 10.68 -0.85
CA TYR A 131 14.06 10.00 -2.06
C TYR A 131 13.34 10.54 -3.29
N PRO A 132 14.07 10.92 -4.36
CA PRO A 132 13.50 11.63 -5.52
C PRO A 132 12.30 10.93 -6.16
N GLN A 133 12.32 9.60 -6.23
CA GLN A 133 11.22 8.80 -6.77
C GLN A 133 9.95 8.90 -5.91
N ILE A 134 10.10 9.00 -4.58
CA ILE A 134 8.97 9.17 -3.64
C ILE A 134 8.36 10.57 -3.83
N LEU A 135 9.20 11.59 -3.85
CA LEU A 135 8.73 12.97 -4.07
C LEU A 135 7.99 13.11 -5.41
N THR A 136 8.50 12.43 -6.46
CA THR A 136 7.84 12.38 -7.76
C THR A 136 6.45 11.77 -7.67
N ALA A 137 6.30 10.64 -6.97
CA ALA A 137 5.00 9.98 -6.81
C ALA A 137 3.99 10.83 -6.02
N CYS A 138 4.46 11.61 -5.04
CA CYS A 138 3.64 12.49 -4.21
C CYS A 138 3.27 13.82 -4.89
N THR A 139 3.88 14.12 -6.06
CA THR A 139 3.69 15.37 -6.79
C THR A 139 2.78 15.16 -8.00
N HIS A 140 1.70 15.91 -8.05
CA HIS A 140 0.78 15.92 -9.19
C HIS A 140 1.40 16.57 -10.42
N LYS A 141 0.92 16.22 -11.62
CA LYS A 141 1.34 16.81 -12.92
C LYS A 141 1.27 18.35 -12.99
N SER A 142 0.48 18.99 -12.14
CA SER A 142 0.44 20.46 -12.00
C SER A 142 1.61 21.04 -11.22
N GLY A 143 2.42 20.22 -10.57
CA GLY A 143 3.48 20.61 -9.65
C GLY A 143 3.04 20.72 -8.18
N ALA A 144 1.74 20.59 -7.88
CA ALA A 144 1.23 20.56 -6.50
C ALA A 144 1.62 19.25 -5.80
N VAL A 145 1.96 19.31 -4.52
CA VAL A 145 2.22 18.14 -3.67
C VAL A 145 0.95 17.82 -2.89
N TYR A 146 0.35 16.67 -3.12
CA TYR A 146 -0.89 16.27 -2.44
C TYR A 146 -0.69 15.18 -1.39
N GLU A 147 0.50 14.61 -1.31
CA GLU A 147 0.89 13.67 -0.27
C GLU A 147 2.22 14.07 0.34
N TYR A 148 2.29 14.08 1.67
CA TYR A 148 3.55 14.11 2.38
C TYR A 148 3.83 12.69 2.91
N ALA A 149 4.64 11.94 2.16
CA ALA A 149 4.95 10.55 2.47
C ALA A 149 5.73 10.43 3.79
N ILE A 150 5.43 9.37 4.55
CA ILE A 150 6.16 9.03 5.78
C ILE A 150 6.88 7.70 5.68
N CYS A 151 6.29 6.72 4.99
CA CYS A 151 6.86 5.38 4.88
C CYS A 151 6.61 4.75 3.53
N MET A 152 7.41 3.72 3.23
CA MET A 152 7.32 2.95 1.99
C MET A 152 7.61 1.48 2.24
N THR A 153 7.17 0.61 1.33
CA THR A 153 7.64 -0.76 1.20
C THR A 153 7.65 -1.20 -0.25
N ALA A 154 8.46 -2.19 -0.60
CA ALA A 154 8.39 -2.85 -1.89
C ALA A 154 7.52 -4.10 -1.80
N HIS A 155 6.70 -4.34 -2.82
CA HIS A 155 6.13 -5.65 -3.08
C HIS A 155 7.18 -6.53 -3.77
N CYS A 156 7.22 -7.80 -3.39
CA CYS A 156 8.19 -8.78 -3.87
C CYS A 156 7.52 -10.15 -4.01
N MET A 157 8.31 -11.17 -4.30
CA MET A 157 7.88 -12.56 -4.30
C MET A 157 8.27 -13.24 -2.98
N ALA A 158 7.52 -14.29 -2.60
CA ALA A 158 7.96 -15.27 -1.61
C ALA A 158 8.28 -16.59 -2.30
N VAL A 159 9.32 -17.25 -1.82
CA VAL A 159 9.76 -18.58 -2.27
C VAL A 159 9.89 -19.50 -1.05
N ASN A 160 9.30 -20.67 -1.09
CA ASN A 160 9.58 -21.71 -0.11
C ASN A 160 11.02 -22.23 -0.36
N TYR A 161 11.96 -21.65 0.38
CA TYR A 161 13.38 -21.89 0.15
C TYR A 161 13.82 -23.29 0.58
N THR A 162 13.18 -23.86 1.60
CA THR A 162 13.41 -25.25 2.02
C THR A 162 13.11 -26.21 0.87
N ARG A 163 11.96 -26.06 0.22
CA ARG A 163 11.57 -26.88 -0.93
C ARG A 163 12.49 -26.68 -2.13
N LEU A 164 12.81 -25.40 -2.45
CA LEU A 164 13.70 -25.11 -3.57
C LEU A 164 15.08 -25.74 -3.37
N LYS A 165 15.67 -25.61 -2.18
CA LYS A 165 16.94 -26.27 -1.85
C LYS A 165 16.86 -27.80 -2.02
N ALA A 166 15.80 -28.43 -1.54
CA ALA A 166 15.61 -29.87 -1.62
C ALA A 166 15.50 -30.38 -3.08
N VAL A 167 14.73 -29.69 -3.94
CA VAL A 167 14.64 -30.10 -5.35
C VAL A 167 15.92 -29.82 -6.13
N CYS A 168 16.66 -28.76 -5.80
CA CYS A 168 17.97 -28.47 -6.36
C CYS A 168 18.98 -29.57 -6.00
N GLU A 169 19.07 -29.95 -4.72
CA GLU A 169 19.94 -31.03 -4.25
C GLU A 169 19.64 -32.34 -4.98
N LYS A 170 18.36 -32.71 -5.05
CA LYS A 170 17.90 -33.92 -5.76
C LYS A 170 18.29 -33.91 -7.24
N ALA A 171 18.26 -32.73 -7.88
CA ALA A 171 18.62 -32.56 -9.29
C ALA A 171 20.13 -32.38 -9.51
N GLY A 172 20.95 -32.27 -8.47
CA GLY A 172 22.37 -31.95 -8.56
C GLY A 172 22.66 -30.53 -9.05
N VAL A 173 21.75 -29.59 -8.81
CA VAL A 173 21.87 -28.18 -9.21
C VAL A 173 22.23 -27.35 -7.97
N ASP A 174 23.23 -26.48 -8.11
CA ASP A 174 23.54 -25.52 -7.06
C ASP A 174 22.50 -24.38 -7.09
N VAL A 175 21.77 -24.17 -5.99
CA VAL A 175 20.72 -23.14 -5.86
C VAL A 175 21.29 -21.74 -6.11
N ALA A 176 22.57 -21.48 -5.81
CA ALA A 176 23.23 -20.21 -6.07
C ALA A 176 23.38 -19.89 -7.58
N THR A 177 23.22 -20.89 -8.46
CA THR A 177 23.17 -20.66 -9.93
C THR A 177 21.80 -20.23 -10.41
N ILE A 178 20.77 -20.33 -9.56
CA ILE A 178 19.37 -20.01 -9.87
C ILE A 178 19.01 -18.62 -9.34
N LEU A 179 19.40 -18.33 -8.10
CA LEU A 179 19.13 -17.06 -7.42
C LEU A 179 20.28 -16.62 -6.54
N ASP A 180 20.35 -15.34 -6.27
CA ASP A 180 21.24 -14.77 -5.26
C ASP A 180 20.43 -14.45 -4.00
N ALA A 181 20.62 -15.27 -2.96
CA ALA A 181 19.92 -15.12 -1.71
C ALA A 181 20.46 -13.95 -0.86
N GLU A 182 21.67 -13.43 -1.14
CA GLU A 182 22.24 -12.30 -0.42
C GLU A 182 21.68 -10.95 -0.93
N SER A 183 21.56 -10.81 -2.25
CA SER A 183 20.94 -9.62 -2.88
C SER A 183 19.43 -9.74 -3.03
N HIS A 184 18.84 -10.90 -2.77
CA HIS A 184 17.42 -11.22 -3.01
C HIS A 184 16.97 -10.99 -4.46
N THR A 185 17.83 -11.28 -5.42
CA THR A 185 17.57 -11.08 -6.85
C THR A 185 17.80 -12.34 -7.67
N TRP A 186 17.18 -12.43 -8.82
CA TRP A 186 17.35 -13.50 -9.79
C TRP A 186 17.01 -13.06 -11.21
N THR A 187 17.49 -13.86 -12.17
CA THR A 187 17.11 -13.65 -13.57
C THR A 187 15.80 -14.33 -13.89
N THR A 188 15.18 -13.95 -15.01
CA THR A 188 14.01 -14.64 -15.56
C THR A 188 14.31 -16.12 -15.80
N ASP A 189 15.50 -16.45 -16.35
CA ASP A 189 15.90 -17.83 -16.56
C ASP A 189 16.06 -18.60 -15.24
N GLY A 190 16.60 -17.95 -14.21
CA GLY A 190 16.70 -18.52 -12.86
C GLY A 190 15.31 -18.83 -12.26
N PHE A 191 14.38 -17.88 -12.36
CA PHE A 191 12.99 -18.09 -11.92
C PHE A 191 12.33 -19.27 -12.66
N LEU A 192 12.40 -19.30 -13.98
CA LEU A 192 11.82 -20.40 -14.77
C LEU A 192 12.46 -21.74 -14.43
N LYS A 193 13.78 -21.77 -14.16
CA LYS A 193 14.47 -22.99 -13.72
C LYS A 193 14.02 -23.44 -12.33
N ALA A 194 13.80 -22.51 -11.40
CA ALA A 194 13.22 -22.83 -10.09
C ALA A 194 11.81 -23.42 -10.22
N VAL A 195 10.97 -22.83 -11.06
CA VAL A 195 9.62 -23.35 -11.32
C VAL A 195 9.66 -24.73 -11.94
N GLU A 196 10.52 -24.97 -12.95
CA GLU A 196 10.70 -26.29 -13.57
C GLU A 196 11.05 -27.37 -12.56
N LEU A 197 12.03 -27.08 -11.67
CA LEU A 197 12.47 -28.04 -10.64
C LEU A 197 11.37 -28.33 -9.62
N LEU A 198 10.68 -27.29 -9.14
CA LEU A 198 9.58 -27.44 -8.21
C LEU A 198 8.39 -28.18 -8.84
N ALA A 199 8.05 -27.90 -10.11
CA ALA A 199 6.96 -28.57 -10.84
C ALA A 199 7.25 -30.04 -11.17
N GLY A 200 8.47 -30.51 -10.91
CA GLY A 200 8.83 -31.91 -10.90
C GLY A 200 8.31 -32.69 -9.68
N GLU A 201 8.07 -32.02 -8.58
CA GLU A 201 7.65 -32.62 -7.28
C GLU A 201 6.30 -32.10 -6.79
N TYR A 202 5.87 -30.90 -7.19
CA TYR A 202 4.65 -30.22 -6.75
C TYR A 202 3.75 -29.90 -7.94
N ASP A 203 2.48 -30.23 -7.85
CA ASP A 203 1.52 -30.04 -8.95
C ASP A 203 1.31 -28.55 -9.29
N THR A 204 1.28 -27.71 -8.25
CA THR A 204 1.15 -26.25 -8.38
C THR A 204 2.30 -25.58 -7.65
N VAL A 205 3.11 -24.79 -8.37
CA VAL A 205 4.23 -24.02 -7.82
C VAL A 205 3.78 -22.64 -7.42
N ALA A 206 3.04 -21.97 -8.30
CA ALA A 206 2.53 -20.63 -8.11
C ALA A 206 1.14 -20.47 -8.75
N ALA A 207 0.36 -19.52 -8.25
CA ALA A 207 -0.92 -19.16 -8.83
C ALA A 207 -0.93 -17.66 -9.15
N VAL A 208 -1.13 -17.31 -10.43
CA VAL A 208 -1.42 -15.94 -10.81
C VAL A 208 -2.85 -15.64 -10.40
N PHE A 209 -3.03 -14.88 -9.34
CA PHE A 209 -4.37 -14.52 -8.87
C PHE A 209 -4.99 -13.45 -9.77
N CYS A 210 -6.28 -13.58 -10.00
CA CYS A 210 -7.00 -12.83 -11.01
C CYS A 210 -8.22 -12.07 -10.46
N GLY A 211 -8.24 -11.75 -9.18
CA GLY A 211 -9.38 -11.06 -8.58
C GLY A 211 -9.04 -10.26 -7.32
N GLY A 212 -9.99 -9.44 -6.93
CA GLY A 212 -9.96 -8.70 -5.67
C GLY A 212 -9.05 -7.49 -5.64
N GLN A 213 -9.31 -6.60 -4.71
CA GLN A 213 -8.45 -5.46 -4.44
C GLN A 213 -7.24 -5.90 -3.60
N GLY A 214 -6.10 -5.28 -3.83
CA GLY A 214 -4.85 -5.60 -3.15
C GLY A 214 -4.09 -6.75 -3.83
N GLY A 215 -2.77 -6.60 -3.89
CA GLY A 215 -1.88 -7.57 -4.49
C GLY A 215 -1.74 -7.52 -6.02
N ASP A 216 -2.54 -6.72 -6.73
CA ASP A 216 -2.40 -6.54 -8.18
C ASP A 216 -0.99 -6.07 -8.58
N GLN A 217 -0.30 -5.38 -7.69
CA GLN A 217 1.10 -5.00 -7.85
C GLN A 217 1.99 -6.22 -8.13
N GLY A 218 1.77 -7.35 -7.46
CA GLY A 218 2.55 -8.56 -7.65
C GLY A 218 2.40 -9.15 -9.05
N THR A 219 1.15 -9.33 -9.51
CA THR A 219 0.90 -9.87 -10.86
C THR A 219 1.36 -8.95 -11.97
N ARG A 220 1.23 -7.65 -11.78
CA ARG A 220 1.72 -6.65 -12.73
C ARG A 220 3.25 -6.59 -12.72
N ALA A 221 3.87 -6.60 -11.55
CA ALA A 221 5.31 -6.51 -11.43
C ALA A 221 6.03 -7.70 -12.06
N ILE A 222 5.56 -8.93 -11.87
CA ILE A 222 6.19 -10.09 -12.51
C ILE A 222 6.08 -9.99 -14.04
N VAL A 223 4.93 -9.57 -14.58
CA VAL A 223 4.75 -9.41 -16.02
C VAL A 223 5.70 -8.36 -16.61
N ASN A 224 5.77 -7.18 -15.97
CA ASN A 224 6.64 -6.09 -16.45
C ASN A 224 8.13 -6.44 -16.36
N ASN A 225 8.55 -7.13 -15.29
CA ASN A 225 9.97 -7.38 -15.05
C ASN A 225 10.55 -8.50 -15.90
N MET A 226 9.81 -9.59 -16.15
CA MET A 226 10.34 -10.79 -16.79
C MET A 226 11.09 -10.52 -18.09
N TYR A 227 10.61 -9.61 -18.93
CA TYR A 227 11.24 -9.28 -20.21
C TYR A 227 11.42 -7.77 -20.43
N GLY A 228 11.25 -6.95 -19.38
CA GLY A 228 11.48 -5.51 -19.45
C GLY A 228 10.33 -4.74 -20.13
N GLY A 229 9.11 -5.20 -19.95
CA GLY A 229 7.91 -4.48 -20.40
C GLY A 229 7.58 -3.27 -19.53
N THR A 230 6.56 -2.53 -19.93
CA THR A 230 6.09 -1.34 -19.21
C THR A 230 4.59 -1.41 -18.99
N PHE A 231 4.12 -0.83 -17.89
CA PHE A 231 2.69 -0.73 -17.60
C PHE A 231 2.10 0.60 -18.03
N THR A 232 2.88 1.67 -17.90
CA THR A 232 2.53 3.01 -18.33
C THR A 232 3.66 3.64 -19.13
N ASP A 233 3.36 4.74 -19.82
CA ASP A 233 4.41 5.60 -20.37
C ASP A 233 5.20 6.32 -19.26
N ALA A 234 6.36 6.86 -19.60
CA ALA A 234 7.25 7.52 -18.64
C ALA A 234 6.63 8.78 -17.99
N ALA A 235 5.59 9.35 -18.59
CA ALA A 235 4.89 10.52 -18.08
C ALA A 235 3.67 10.17 -17.21
N HIS A 236 3.39 8.87 -17.01
CA HIS A 236 2.20 8.37 -16.29
C HIS A 236 0.87 8.92 -16.82
N THR A 237 0.78 9.10 -18.14
CA THR A 237 -0.42 9.64 -18.79
C THR A 237 -1.19 8.58 -19.57
N LYS A 238 -0.57 7.43 -19.84
CA LYS A 238 -1.14 6.38 -20.68
C LYS A 238 -0.68 5.00 -20.24
N TYR A 239 -1.58 4.01 -20.31
CA TYR A 239 -1.28 2.60 -20.09
C TYR A 239 -0.72 1.98 -21.37
N THR A 240 0.42 1.30 -21.26
CA THR A 240 1.21 0.70 -22.35
C THR A 240 1.51 -0.77 -22.10
N ALA A 241 0.65 -1.46 -21.35
CA ALA A 241 0.86 -2.86 -20.97
C ALA A 241 0.79 -3.85 -22.15
N ASP A 242 0.42 -3.40 -23.35
CA ASP A 242 0.36 -4.17 -24.58
C ASP A 242 1.71 -4.28 -25.32
N SER A 243 2.82 -4.02 -24.63
CA SER A 243 4.15 -4.23 -25.19
C SER A 243 4.41 -5.69 -25.53
N ALA A 244 5.28 -5.95 -26.51
CA ALA A 244 5.64 -7.31 -26.90
C ALA A 244 6.28 -8.10 -25.76
N GLU A 245 7.01 -7.41 -24.87
CA GLU A 245 7.64 -7.97 -23.68
C GLU A 245 6.61 -8.45 -22.66
N ASN A 246 5.55 -7.68 -22.41
CA ASN A 246 4.48 -8.07 -21.50
C ASN A 246 3.61 -9.20 -22.08
N VAL A 247 3.32 -9.17 -23.38
CA VAL A 247 2.64 -10.28 -24.06
C VAL A 247 3.45 -11.56 -23.89
N LYS A 248 4.76 -11.52 -24.17
CA LYS A 248 5.67 -12.65 -23.98
C LYS A 248 5.70 -13.14 -22.53
N ALA A 249 5.69 -12.24 -21.55
CA ALA A 249 5.68 -12.60 -20.14
C ALA A 249 4.41 -13.35 -19.75
N LEU A 250 3.25 -12.86 -20.17
CA LEU A 250 1.96 -13.50 -19.91
C LEU A 250 1.84 -14.86 -20.60
N GLU A 251 2.30 -14.99 -21.85
CA GLU A 251 2.38 -16.27 -22.55
C GLU A 251 3.29 -17.26 -21.81
N THR A 252 4.49 -16.80 -21.40
CA THR A 252 5.43 -17.61 -20.63
C THR A 252 4.81 -18.08 -19.32
N LEU A 253 4.18 -17.20 -18.53
CA LEU A 253 3.53 -17.57 -17.27
C LEU A 253 2.39 -18.56 -17.50
N ARG A 254 1.54 -18.35 -18.52
CA ARG A 254 0.41 -19.23 -18.85
C ARG A 254 0.86 -20.63 -19.26
N ASP A 255 1.93 -20.70 -20.05
CA ASP A 255 2.38 -21.94 -20.68
C ASP A 255 3.40 -22.70 -19.80
N THR A 256 3.88 -22.12 -18.70
CA THR A 256 4.82 -22.75 -17.78
C THR A 256 4.11 -23.75 -16.86
N LYS A 257 4.52 -25.02 -16.92
CA LYS A 257 4.00 -26.07 -16.04
C LYS A 257 4.22 -25.67 -14.56
N GLY A 258 3.18 -25.80 -13.76
CA GLY A 258 3.22 -25.47 -12.32
C GLY A 258 2.79 -24.04 -12.00
N ILE A 259 2.55 -23.19 -13.00
CA ILE A 259 1.95 -21.87 -12.83
C ILE A 259 0.51 -21.92 -13.30
N ASN A 260 -0.43 -21.57 -12.45
CA ASN A 260 -1.85 -21.56 -12.75
C ASN A 260 -2.40 -20.13 -12.75
N PHE A 261 -3.33 -19.85 -13.67
CA PHE A 261 -4.17 -18.66 -13.62
C PHE A 261 -5.50 -19.06 -12.99
N ASP A 262 -5.82 -18.52 -11.82
CA ASP A 262 -7.04 -18.89 -11.10
C ASP A 262 -7.90 -17.66 -10.80
N ALA A 263 -9.04 -17.57 -11.49
CA ALA A 263 -9.98 -16.46 -11.35
C ALA A 263 -10.66 -16.40 -9.96
N SER A 264 -10.60 -17.46 -9.18
CA SER A 264 -11.20 -17.53 -7.85
C SER A 264 -10.24 -17.08 -6.74
N ILE A 265 -8.94 -16.97 -7.03
CA ILE A 265 -7.92 -16.61 -6.04
C ILE A 265 -7.73 -15.09 -6.04
N VAL A 266 -7.75 -14.48 -4.85
CA VAL A 266 -7.33 -13.11 -4.57
C VAL A 266 -5.96 -13.11 -3.88
N GLY A 267 -5.29 -11.96 -3.80
CA GLY A 267 -3.94 -11.87 -3.22
C GLY A 267 -3.85 -12.41 -1.78
N GLY A 268 -4.88 -12.19 -0.96
CA GLY A 268 -4.93 -12.74 0.40
C GLY A 268 -5.03 -14.26 0.44
N ASP A 269 -5.75 -14.86 -0.51
CA ASP A 269 -5.85 -16.32 -0.63
C ASP A 269 -4.52 -16.93 -1.08
N GLU A 270 -3.82 -16.28 -2.03
CA GLU A 270 -2.50 -16.70 -2.48
C GLU A 270 -1.50 -16.75 -1.31
N ILE A 271 -1.47 -15.70 -0.47
CA ILE A 271 -0.63 -15.65 0.74
C ILE A 271 -0.93 -16.83 1.66
N ASN A 272 -2.21 -17.11 1.91
CA ASN A 272 -2.64 -18.20 2.77
C ASN A 272 -2.28 -19.58 2.20
N LEU A 273 -2.51 -19.80 0.90
CA LEU A 273 -2.15 -21.04 0.21
C LEU A 273 -0.63 -21.28 0.22
N PHE A 274 0.16 -20.22 0.05
CA PHE A 274 1.60 -20.30 0.16
C PHE A 274 2.05 -20.67 1.58
N ARG A 275 1.51 -20.02 2.62
CA ARG A 275 1.83 -20.34 4.02
C ARG A 275 1.45 -21.76 4.41
N GLN A 276 0.36 -22.29 3.85
CA GLN A 276 -0.11 -23.67 4.05
C GLN A 276 0.70 -24.69 3.24
N GLY A 277 1.67 -24.28 2.45
CA GLY A 277 2.48 -25.16 1.61
C GLY A 277 1.73 -25.73 0.39
N VAL A 278 0.54 -25.20 0.05
CA VAL A 278 -0.16 -25.55 -1.20
C VAL A 278 0.60 -24.98 -2.40
N LEU A 279 1.11 -23.74 -2.27
CA LEU A 279 2.00 -23.13 -3.25
C LEU A 279 3.44 -23.13 -2.74
N SER A 280 4.39 -23.15 -3.66
CA SER A 280 5.83 -23.03 -3.36
C SER A 280 6.36 -21.62 -3.63
N MET A 281 5.59 -20.77 -4.32
CA MET A 281 5.88 -19.36 -4.56
C MET A 281 4.61 -18.52 -4.45
N ALA A 282 4.76 -17.25 -4.07
CA ALA A 282 3.69 -16.25 -4.06
C ALA A 282 4.18 -14.95 -4.70
N PHE A 283 3.28 -14.26 -5.42
CA PHE A 283 3.55 -12.99 -6.08
C PHE A 283 3.06 -11.78 -5.27
N CYS A 284 2.19 -12.00 -4.28
CA CYS A 284 1.66 -10.98 -3.38
C CYS A 284 2.37 -11.04 -2.04
N TRP A 285 3.57 -10.48 -1.94
CA TRP A 285 4.38 -10.54 -0.71
C TRP A 285 4.99 -9.18 -0.39
N ASN A 286 5.10 -8.86 0.88
CA ASN A 286 5.85 -7.72 1.39
C ASN A 286 6.35 -7.96 2.81
N ILE A 287 6.96 -6.96 3.42
CA ILE A 287 7.53 -7.05 4.76
C ILE A 287 6.51 -7.44 5.84
N ALA A 288 5.24 -7.03 5.72
CA ALA A 288 4.21 -7.38 6.69
C ALA A 288 3.95 -8.90 6.69
N GLN A 289 3.91 -9.53 5.51
CA GLN A 289 3.82 -10.98 5.38
C GLN A 289 5.09 -11.68 5.88
N GLN A 290 6.27 -11.13 5.58
CA GLN A 290 7.54 -11.71 6.01
C GLN A 290 7.69 -11.73 7.52
N LEU A 291 7.27 -10.68 8.20
CA LEU A 291 7.34 -10.58 9.67
C LEU A 291 6.33 -11.50 10.37
N ASN A 292 5.17 -11.77 9.77
CA ASN A 292 4.09 -12.60 10.33
C ASN A 292 3.87 -12.39 11.85
N LYS A 293 3.64 -11.15 12.26
CA LYS A 293 3.60 -10.75 13.67
C LYS A 293 2.53 -11.47 14.50
N ASP A 294 1.43 -11.85 13.86
CA ASP A 294 0.28 -12.47 14.55
C ASP A 294 0.62 -13.85 15.11
N ASN A 295 1.54 -14.61 14.46
CA ASN A 295 1.88 -15.98 14.82
C ASN A 295 3.33 -16.13 15.34
N ASN A 296 4.13 -15.06 15.36
CA ASN A 296 5.57 -15.08 15.66
C ASN A 296 6.40 -16.03 14.77
N ASP A 297 5.87 -16.42 13.60
CA ASP A 297 6.53 -17.32 12.63
C ASP A 297 7.20 -16.49 11.52
N ALA A 298 7.98 -15.50 11.92
CA ALA A 298 8.67 -14.61 11.00
C ALA A 298 9.58 -15.42 10.05
N GLY A 299 9.39 -15.22 8.75
CA GLY A 299 10.16 -15.91 7.71
C GLY A 299 9.91 -17.41 7.57
N LEU A 300 8.84 -17.96 8.17
CA LEU A 300 8.48 -19.38 8.09
C LEU A 300 7.07 -19.59 7.54
N THR A 301 6.88 -20.73 6.85
CA THR A 301 5.55 -21.28 6.52
C THR A 301 4.93 -21.93 7.77
N ASN A 302 3.65 -22.34 7.68
CA ASN A 302 2.96 -23.03 8.78
C ASN A 302 3.63 -24.37 9.15
N ASP A 303 4.31 -25.01 8.21
CA ASP A 303 5.05 -26.27 8.42
C ASP A 303 6.50 -26.04 8.88
N GLY A 304 6.92 -24.79 9.03
CA GLY A 304 8.26 -24.41 9.46
C GLY A 304 9.30 -24.36 8.35
N ASP A 305 8.87 -24.37 7.07
CA ASP A 305 9.77 -24.16 5.93
C ASP A 305 10.22 -22.69 5.86
N GLU A 306 11.49 -22.47 5.52
CA GLU A 306 12.09 -21.15 5.35
C GLU A 306 11.47 -20.41 4.17
N ILE A 307 11.05 -19.17 4.39
CA ILE A 307 10.56 -18.25 3.34
C ILE A 307 11.68 -17.29 2.95
N LEU A 308 12.16 -17.39 1.72
CA LEU A 308 13.04 -16.40 1.11
C LEU A 308 12.20 -15.41 0.32
N PHE A 309 12.27 -14.12 0.66
CA PHE A 309 11.70 -13.07 -0.19
C PHE A 309 12.67 -12.73 -1.32
N MET A 310 12.15 -12.45 -2.51
CA MET A 310 12.92 -12.20 -3.73
C MET A 310 12.31 -11.03 -4.51
N ALA A 311 13.15 -10.21 -5.13
CA ALA A 311 12.70 -9.29 -6.17
C ALA A 311 11.97 -10.07 -7.28
N PHE A 312 11.13 -9.40 -8.07
CA PHE A 312 10.56 -10.03 -9.26
C PHE A 312 11.68 -10.35 -10.26
N PRO A 313 11.59 -11.49 -10.98
CA PRO A 313 12.62 -11.90 -11.92
C PRO A 313 12.73 -10.91 -13.08
N ALA A 314 13.95 -10.55 -13.45
CA ALA A 314 14.25 -9.65 -14.56
C ALA A 314 15.29 -10.25 -15.49
N GLN A 315 15.47 -9.72 -16.70
CA GLN A 315 16.51 -10.22 -17.62
C GLN A 315 17.92 -10.06 -17.01
N VAL A 316 18.14 -8.96 -16.30
CA VAL A 316 19.33 -8.72 -15.48
C VAL A 316 18.87 -8.60 -14.04
N ALA A 317 19.33 -9.47 -13.17
CA ALA A 317 18.77 -9.71 -11.83
C ALA A 317 18.63 -8.44 -10.96
N ASN A 318 19.62 -7.54 -11.00
CA ASN A 318 19.64 -6.30 -10.21
C ASN A 318 18.96 -5.10 -10.91
N GLU A 319 18.32 -5.32 -12.06
CA GLU A 319 17.57 -4.28 -12.79
C GLU A 319 16.05 -4.44 -12.62
N ALA A 320 15.60 -5.33 -11.76
CA ALA A 320 14.20 -5.45 -11.41
C ALA A 320 13.65 -4.12 -10.88
N LYS A 321 12.45 -3.75 -11.33
CA LYS A 321 11.73 -2.57 -10.84
C LYS A 321 10.54 -3.02 -10.03
N LEU A 322 10.65 -2.83 -8.71
CA LEU A 322 9.59 -3.21 -7.81
C LEU A 322 8.53 -2.11 -7.76
N CYS A 323 7.29 -2.51 -7.75
CA CYS A 323 6.21 -1.65 -7.31
C CYS A 323 6.17 -1.63 -5.78
N GLY A 324 5.63 -0.57 -5.22
CA GLY A 324 5.58 -0.46 -3.78
C GLY A 324 4.35 0.27 -3.30
N GLY A 325 4.16 0.20 -1.99
CA GLY A 325 3.33 1.14 -1.28
C GLY A 325 4.20 2.31 -0.82
N ILE A 326 3.68 3.50 -1.05
CA ILE A 326 4.12 4.75 -0.47
C ILE A 326 2.92 5.24 0.32
N TRP A 327 3.10 5.62 1.56
CA TRP A 327 2.00 6.10 2.40
C TRP A 327 2.40 7.34 3.15
N GLY A 328 1.47 8.25 3.21
CA GLY A 328 1.64 9.53 3.85
C GLY A 328 0.29 10.16 4.16
N PHE A 329 0.32 11.44 4.38
CA PHE A 329 -0.86 12.22 4.71
C PHE A 329 -1.21 13.20 3.61
N GLY A 330 -2.53 13.33 3.36
CA GLY A 330 -3.12 14.41 2.58
C GLY A 330 -4.16 15.16 3.39
N ILE A 331 -4.51 16.35 2.93
CA ILE A 331 -5.53 17.22 3.54
C ILE A 331 -6.64 17.44 2.52
N PHE A 332 -7.89 17.14 2.87
CA PHE A 332 -9.04 17.56 2.07
C PHE A 332 -9.30 19.06 2.25
N ASN A 333 -9.58 19.73 1.14
CA ASN A 333 -9.88 21.16 1.16
C ASN A 333 -11.34 21.42 1.57
N ASN A 334 -11.57 21.49 2.88
CA ASN A 334 -12.89 21.77 3.47
C ASN A 334 -13.15 23.27 3.65
N GLY A 335 -12.22 24.15 3.22
CA GLY A 335 -12.34 25.61 3.27
C GLY A 335 -12.18 26.22 4.68
N ASP A 336 -11.70 25.45 5.66
CA ASP A 336 -11.40 25.93 7.02
C ASP A 336 -9.88 26.11 7.18
N ASP A 337 -9.42 27.34 7.06
CA ASP A 337 -7.99 27.68 7.13
C ASP A 337 -7.36 27.30 8.49
N ALA A 338 -8.10 27.36 9.59
CA ALA A 338 -7.59 27.00 10.91
C ALA A 338 -7.34 25.49 11.03
N LYS A 339 -8.26 24.69 10.53
CA LYS A 339 -8.12 23.22 10.47
C LYS A 339 -7.02 22.81 9.49
N ILE A 340 -6.94 23.43 8.31
CA ILE A 340 -5.84 23.19 7.35
C ILE A 340 -4.49 23.50 8.02
N ALA A 341 -4.36 24.60 8.72
CA ALA A 341 -3.12 24.96 9.43
C ALA A 341 -2.78 23.94 10.53
N ALA A 342 -3.76 23.47 11.29
CA ALA A 342 -3.59 22.44 12.32
C ALA A 342 -3.20 21.09 11.70
N ALA A 343 -3.83 20.70 10.59
CA ALA A 343 -3.50 19.48 9.84
C ALA A 343 -2.07 19.53 9.26
N LYS A 344 -1.63 20.67 8.73
CA LYS A 344 -0.23 20.86 8.28
C LYS A 344 0.77 20.69 9.41
N LYS A 345 0.46 21.17 10.62
CA LYS A 345 1.32 20.94 11.81
C LYS A 345 1.41 19.44 12.13
N PHE A 346 0.27 18.72 12.07
CA PHE A 346 0.27 17.27 12.30
C PHE A 346 1.16 16.56 11.28
N ILE A 347 1.00 16.85 10.00
CA ILE A 347 1.80 16.26 8.92
C ILE A 347 3.30 16.55 9.17
N THR A 348 3.67 17.80 9.40
CA THR A 348 5.07 18.16 9.64
C THR A 348 5.66 17.43 10.86
N TYR A 349 4.90 17.31 11.94
CA TYR A 349 5.33 16.58 13.13
C TYR A 349 5.60 15.09 12.82
N MET A 350 4.68 14.44 12.09
CA MET A 350 4.74 13.00 11.77
C MET A 350 5.69 12.65 10.61
N ALA A 351 5.95 13.57 9.69
CA ALA A 351 6.72 13.28 8.47
C ALA A 351 8.18 13.75 8.54
N SER A 352 8.43 14.89 9.18
CA SER A 352 9.78 15.50 9.25
C SER A 352 10.20 15.98 10.64
N GLY A 353 9.27 16.01 11.59
CA GLY A 353 9.48 16.46 12.97
C GLY A 353 9.85 15.35 13.95
N GLU A 354 9.65 15.64 15.22
CA GLU A 354 10.01 14.75 16.34
C GLU A 354 9.24 13.42 16.35
N GLY A 355 8.05 13.37 15.74
CA GLY A 355 7.21 12.18 15.63
C GLY A 355 7.59 11.23 14.50
N ALA A 356 8.46 11.64 13.57
CA ALA A 356 8.70 10.91 12.32
C ALA A 356 9.20 9.48 12.52
N ALA A 357 10.20 9.28 13.38
CA ALA A 357 10.72 7.93 13.64
C ALA A 357 9.64 7.02 14.24
N SER A 358 8.83 7.53 15.17
CA SER A 358 7.71 6.78 15.76
C SER A 358 6.62 6.48 14.74
N ALA A 359 6.30 7.42 13.85
CA ALA A 359 5.29 7.26 12.79
C ALA A 359 5.71 6.16 11.79
N VAL A 360 6.98 6.15 11.36
CA VAL A 360 7.53 5.10 10.49
C VAL A 360 7.57 3.76 11.21
N THR A 361 8.09 3.70 12.42
CA THR A 361 8.19 2.44 13.20
C THR A 361 6.83 1.83 13.46
N ALA A 362 5.81 2.66 13.73
CA ALA A 362 4.43 2.23 13.89
C ALA A 362 3.89 1.54 12.62
N SER A 363 4.25 2.02 11.43
CA SER A 363 3.85 1.37 10.18
C SER A 363 4.50 0.00 9.98
N SER A 364 5.67 -0.25 10.59
CA SER A 364 6.55 -1.41 10.32
C SER A 364 7.03 -1.46 8.87
N TYR A 365 7.09 -0.30 8.22
CA TYR A 365 7.64 -0.10 6.87
C TYR A 365 8.92 0.73 6.93
N PHE A 366 9.45 1.13 5.81
CA PHE A 366 10.74 1.79 5.68
C PHE A 366 10.57 3.30 5.54
N PRO A 367 11.52 4.11 6.04
CA PRO A 367 11.47 5.55 5.90
C PRO A 367 11.65 5.96 4.43
N VAL A 368 11.05 7.09 4.08
CA VAL A 368 11.17 7.69 2.73
C VAL A 368 12.30 8.70 2.63
N ARG A 369 13.08 8.85 3.70
CA ARG A 369 14.16 9.84 3.85
C ARG A 369 15.24 9.35 4.82
N GLU A 370 16.45 9.91 4.70
CA GLU A 370 17.59 9.48 5.52
C GLU A 370 17.58 10.11 6.92
N THR A 371 17.02 11.32 7.07
CA THR A 371 16.95 12.03 8.37
C THR A 371 15.56 12.64 8.58
N ALA A 372 15.08 12.66 9.80
CA ALA A 372 13.88 13.39 10.21
C ALA A 372 13.94 13.75 11.71
N GLY A 373 13.49 14.95 12.10
CA GLY A 373 13.47 15.37 13.50
C GLY A 373 14.84 15.34 14.18
N GLY A 374 15.92 15.43 13.40
CA GLY A 374 17.29 15.33 13.91
C GLY A 374 17.76 13.88 14.16
N GLN A 375 16.99 12.86 13.73
CA GLN A 375 17.31 11.45 13.88
C GLN A 375 17.76 10.84 12.54
N ASP A 376 18.69 9.88 12.62
CA ASP A 376 19.09 9.04 11.51
C ASP A 376 18.00 7.97 11.30
N MET A 377 17.29 8.06 10.19
CA MET A 377 16.20 7.15 9.82
C MET A 377 16.70 5.85 9.17
N THR A 378 17.95 5.81 8.70
CA THR A 378 18.50 4.64 8.01
C THR A 378 18.73 3.46 8.96
N ASN A 379 18.87 3.73 10.26
CA ASN A 379 19.15 2.75 11.31
C ASN A 379 17.94 2.45 12.21
N LEU A 380 16.73 2.82 11.83
CA LEU A 380 15.52 2.62 12.64
C LEU A 380 15.32 1.17 13.08
N TYR A 381 15.75 0.22 12.28
CA TYR A 381 15.58 -1.21 12.51
C TYR A 381 16.87 -1.94 12.85
N ALA A 382 17.88 -1.23 13.35
CA ALA A 382 19.13 -1.86 13.78
C ALA A 382 18.87 -3.00 14.78
N GLY A 383 19.42 -4.18 14.50
CA GLY A 383 19.19 -5.39 15.31
C GLY A 383 17.95 -6.20 14.95
N ASN A 384 17.18 -5.82 13.91
CA ASN A 384 16.16 -6.65 13.30
C ASN A 384 16.66 -7.15 11.93
N ASP A 385 17.15 -8.38 11.89
CA ASP A 385 17.80 -8.96 10.70
C ASP A 385 16.84 -9.02 9.50
N ILE A 386 15.57 -9.36 9.71
CA ILE A 386 14.57 -9.41 8.62
C ILE A 386 14.34 -8.04 8.01
N MET A 387 14.19 -7.01 8.84
CA MET A 387 14.01 -5.64 8.36
C MET A 387 15.26 -5.14 7.64
N THR A 388 16.45 -5.46 8.18
CA THR A 388 17.73 -5.08 7.57
C THR A 388 17.91 -5.75 6.20
N GLU A 389 17.64 -7.04 6.09
CA GLU A 389 17.70 -7.76 4.82
C GLU A 389 16.66 -7.25 3.82
N TYR A 390 15.42 -7.04 4.26
CA TYR A 390 14.36 -6.56 3.37
C TYR A 390 14.65 -5.14 2.83
N ASN A 391 15.34 -4.31 3.60
CA ASN A 391 15.72 -2.97 3.17
C ASN A 391 16.61 -2.98 1.90
N LYS A 392 17.28 -4.08 1.59
CA LYS A 392 18.05 -4.26 0.35
C LYS A 392 17.19 -4.18 -0.92
N LEU A 393 15.88 -4.41 -0.81
CA LEU A 393 14.95 -4.27 -1.93
C LEU A 393 14.52 -2.81 -2.19
N MET A 394 14.69 -1.90 -1.23
CA MET A 394 14.20 -0.52 -1.38
C MET A 394 14.83 0.24 -2.55
N PRO A 395 16.13 0.07 -2.88
CA PRO A 395 16.72 0.69 -4.06
C PRO A 395 16.11 0.25 -5.39
N LEU A 396 15.42 -0.90 -5.42
CA LEU A 396 14.75 -1.41 -6.62
C LEU A 396 13.33 -0.83 -6.80
N LEU A 397 12.83 -0.06 -5.82
CA LEU A 397 11.52 0.58 -5.90
C LEU A 397 11.50 1.60 -7.04
N GLY A 398 10.59 1.48 -7.99
CA GLY A 398 10.61 2.34 -9.17
C GLY A 398 9.43 2.22 -10.13
N ASP A 399 8.39 1.45 -9.79
CA ASP A 399 7.17 1.35 -10.59
C ASP A 399 6.00 2.02 -9.85
N TYR A 400 5.54 3.16 -10.37
CA TYR A 400 4.52 4.03 -9.77
C TYR A 400 3.32 4.24 -10.71
N TYR A 401 2.85 3.17 -11.36
CA TYR A 401 1.69 3.24 -12.28
C TYR A 401 0.43 3.80 -11.58
N GLN A 402 0.32 3.64 -10.29
CA GLN A 402 -0.80 4.11 -9.49
C GLN A 402 -0.98 5.64 -9.49
N VAL A 403 0.02 6.39 -9.95
CA VAL A 403 -0.11 7.84 -10.14
C VAL A 403 -0.68 8.21 -11.51
N THR A 404 -0.98 7.24 -12.36
CA THR A 404 -1.60 7.44 -13.67
C THR A 404 -3.10 7.66 -13.52
N THR A 405 -3.63 8.68 -14.18
CA THR A 405 -5.07 8.97 -14.19
C THR A 405 -5.88 7.73 -14.61
N GLY A 406 -7.02 7.50 -13.95
CA GLY A 406 -7.86 6.31 -14.22
C GLY A 406 -7.32 5.00 -13.61
N TRP A 407 -6.40 5.10 -12.65
CA TRP A 407 -5.79 3.94 -11.99
C TRP A 407 -6.81 2.94 -11.43
N ALA A 408 -7.89 3.37 -10.80
CA ALA A 408 -8.88 2.47 -10.21
C ALA A 408 -9.59 1.60 -11.26
N GLU A 409 -9.94 2.20 -12.38
CA GLU A 409 -10.55 1.53 -13.53
C GLU A 409 -9.55 0.59 -14.23
N ALA A 410 -8.32 1.06 -14.43
CA ALA A 410 -7.24 0.26 -15.00
C ALA A 410 -6.94 -0.98 -14.15
N ARG A 411 -6.96 -0.84 -12.83
CA ARG A 411 -6.79 -1.93 -11.88
C ARG A 411 -7.83 -3.03 -12.06
N THR A 412 -9.11 -2.64 -12.16
CA THR A 412 -10.20 -3.58 -12.44
C THR A 412 -10.05 -4.22 -13.83
N ALA A 413 -9.68 -3.45 -14.84
CA ALA A 413 -9.45 -3.95 -16.19
C ALA A 413 -8.28 -4.95 -16.24
N TRP A 414 -7.24 -4.77 -15.41
CA TRP A 414 -6.11 -5.68 -15.30
C TRP A 414 -6.54 -7.09 -14.84
N TRP A 415 -7.36 -7.17 -13.77
CA TRP A 415 -7.88 -8.47 -13.31
C TRP A 415 -8.72 -9.15 -14.36
N ASN A 416 -9.60 -8.40 -15.04
CA ASN A 416 -10.43 -8.93 -16.12
C ASN A 416 -9.57 -9.48 -17.26
N MET A 417 -8.48 -8.81 -17.58
CA MET A 417 -7.51 -9.26 -18.59
C MET A 417 -6.85 -10.57 -18.15
N LEU A 418 -6.36 -10.67 -16.90
CA LEU A 418 -5.75 -11.90 -16.38
C LEU A 418 -6.74 -13.08 -16.41
N GLN A 419 -8.02 -12.87 -16.07
CA GLN A 419 -9.06 -13.90 -16.16
C GLN A 419 -9.28 -14.38 -17.61
N LYS A 420 -9.25 -13.47 -18.57
CA LYS A 420 -9.36 -13.81 -20.00
C LYS A 420 -8.18 -14.65 -20.45
N VAL A 421 -6.96 -14.28 -20.08
CA VAL A 421 -5.75 -15.06 -20.37
C VAL A 421 -5.85 -16.47 -19.77
N GLY A 422 -6.24 -16.58 -18.51
CA GLY A 422 -6.46 -17.86 -17.83
C GLY A 422 -7.57 -18.71 -18.44
N SER A 423 -8.57 -18.08 -19.07
CA SER A 423 -9.67 -18.76 -19.77
C SER A 423 -9.34 -19.14 -21.21
N GLY A 424 -8.12 -18.84 -21.69
CA GLY A 424 -7.67 -19.24 -23.02
C GLY A 424 -7.88 -18.19 -24.11
N THR A 425 -8.22 -16.94 -23.77
CA THR A 425 -8.20 -15.83 -24.72
C THR A 425 -6.77 -15.58 -25.21
N ASP A 426 -6.61 -15.19 -26.45
CA ASP A 426 -5.31 -14.77 -26.99
C ASP A 426 -4.72 -13.64 -26.15
N VAL A 427 -3.45 -13.78 -25.76
CA VAL A 427 -2.82 -12.86 -24.82
C VAL A 427 -2.72 -11.46 -25.40
N ALA A 428 -2.30 -11.33 -26.66
CA ALA A 428 -2.15 -10.02 -27.31
C ALA A 428 -3.51 -9.32 -27.44
N GLU A 429 -4.58 -10.07 -27.74
CA GLU A 429 -5.95 -9.55 -27.79
C GLU A 429 -6.41 -9.08 -26.41
N ALA A 430 -6.20 -9.87 -25.36
CA ALA A 430 -6.62 -9.56 -23.99
C ALA A 430 -5.91 -8.32 -23.45
N VAL A 431 -4.61 -8.20 -23.67
CA VAL A 431 -3.82 -7.05 -23.20
C VAL A 431 -4.13 -5.79 -24.00
N LYS A 432 -4.37 -5.92 -25.31
CA LYS A 432 -4.83 -4.77 -26.12
C LYS A 432 -6.18 -4.25 -25.63
N GLU A 433 -7.13 -5.13 -25.32
CA GLU A 433 -8.44 -4.73 -24.79
C GLU A 433 -8.30 -4.03 -23.43
N PHE A 434 -7.35 -4.51 -22.57
CA PHE A 434 -6.99 -3.81 -21.33
C PHE A 434 -6.56 -2.38 -21.61
N CYS A 435 -5.58 -2.16 -22.51
CA CYS A 435 -5.09 -0.82 -22.84
C CYS A 435 -6.19 0.06 -23.46
N ASP A 436 -7.01 -0.48 -24.35
CA ASP A 436 -8.14 0.23 -24.96
C ASP A 436 -9.19 0.65 -23.90
N THR A 437 -9.30 -0.09 -22.80
CA THR A 437 -10.24 0.20 -21.71
C THR A 437 -9.65 1.21 -20.71
N ALA A 438 -8.41 1.01 -20.31
CA ALA A 438 -7.73 1.83 -19.31
C ALA A 438 -7.36 3.24 -19.83
N ASN A 439 -7.30 3.43 -21.16
CA ASN A 439 -6.96 4.70 -21.80
C ASN A 439 -8.19 5.53 -22.26
N LYS A 440 -9.41 5.13 -21.89
CA LYS A 440 -10.64 5.91 -22.21
C LYS A 440 -10.80 7.06 -21.24
#